data_76fb321913edc056a903857390cf20e7
#
_entry.id   76fb321913edc056a903857390cf20e7
#
_cell.length_a   1.000
_cell.length_b   1.000
_cell.length_c   1.000
_cell.angle_alpha   90.00
_cell.angle_beta   90.00
_cell.angle_gamma   90.00
#
_symmetry.space_group_name_H-M   'P 1'
#
loop_
_entity.id
_entity.type
_entity.pdbx_description
1 polymer ?
#
loop_
_entity_poly.entity_id
_entity_poly.type
_entity_poly.pdbx_seq_one_letter_code
_entity_poly.pdbx_strand_id
1 'polypeptide(L)'
;MLEELPDGLDTILGERGMTLSGGQRQRVAIARAMIKDAPIIVLDEATSALDNKSEAIVQKALDNLIKNKTVFVIAHRLSTIKNANRIAVINEGKLVELGKHDELLNIPNGQYKFLYEMQFNEKQAVV
;
A
#
# COMPACT_ATOMS: atom_id res chain seq x y z
N MET A 1 17.57 -12.07 -5.06
CA MET A 1 17.23 -12.10 -3.61
C MET A 1 17.72 -13.37 -2.93
N LEU A 2 17.31 -14.57 -3.36
CA LEU A 2 17.80 -15.81 -2.74
C LEU A 2 19.31 -16.03 -2.97
N GLU A 3 19.82 -15.60 -4.13
CA GLU A 3 21.25 -15.65 -4.49
C GLU A 3 22.12 -14.73 -3.62
N GLU A 4 21.52 -13.78 -2.91
CA GLU A 4 22.20 -12.83 -2.02
C GLU A 4 22.22 -13.31 -0.57
N LEU A 5 21.55 -14.44 -0.28
CA LEU A 5 21.48 -15.01 1.05
C LEU A 5 22.51 -16.16 1.18
N PRO A 6 23.24 -16.25 2.31
CA PRO A 6 24.35 -17.19 2.47
C PRO A 6 23.94 -18.65 2.28
N ASP A 7 22.75 -19.03 2.75
CA ASP A 7 22.23 -20.40 2.69
C ASP A 7 20.94 -20.50 1.84
N GLY A 8 20.69 -19.52 0.94
CA GLY A 8 19.50 -19.51 0.07
C GLY A 8 18.20 -19.61 0.88
N LEU A 9 17.39 -20.64 0.58
CA LEU A 9 16.10 -20.87 1.26
C LEU A 9 16.27 -21.32 2.72
N ASP A 10 17.40 -21.91 3.08
CA ASP A 10 17.69 -22.42 4.42
C ASP A 10 18.30 -21.34 5.33
N THR A 11 18.48 -20.12 4.83
CA THR A 11 19.01 -19.00 5.59
C THR A 11 18.14 -18.70 6.81
N ILE A 12 18.74 -18.75 8.00
CA ILE A 12 18.06 -18.39 9.25
C ILE A 12 17.90 -16.88 9.29
N LEU A 13 16.64 -16.44 9.25
CA LEU A 13 16.28 -15.03 9.43
C LEU A 13 16.17 -14.76 10.94
N GLY A 14 16.87 -13.75 11.44
CA GLY A 14 16.75 -13.31 12.82
C GLY A 14 15.31 -12.91 13.18
N GLU A 15 15.08 -12.58 14.45
CA GLU A 15 13.77 -12.15 14.95
C GLU A 15 13.15 -11.10 14.02
N ARG A 16 11.89 -11.32 13.58
CA ARG A 16 11.16 -10.46 12.66
C ARG A 16 11.84 -10.23 11.29
N GLY A 17 12.75 -11.13 10.87
CA GLY A 17 13.48 -10.98 9.61
C GLY A 17 14.45 -9.80 9.57
N MET A 18 15.05 -9.46 10.71
CA MET A 18 15.94 -8.28 10.84
C MET A 18 17.17 -8.32 9.94
N THR A 19 17.57 -9.52 9.45
CA THR A 19 18.69 -9.69 8.52
C THR A 19 18.32 -9.31 7.07
N LEU A 20 17.03 -9.11 6.79
CA LEU A 20 16.54 -8.69 5.47
C LEU A 20 16.39 -7.17 5.40
N SER A 21 16.60 -6.60 4.21
CA SER A 21 16.22 -5.21 3.94
C SER A 21 14.69 -5.04 4.01
N GLY A 22 14.21 -3.80 4.16
CA GLY A 22 12.77 -3.51 4.16
C GLY A 22 12.06 -4.06 2.91
N GLY A 23 12.64 -3.87 1.72
CA GLY A 23 12.09 -4.38 0.46
C GLY A 23 12.12 -5.90 0.38
N GLN A 24 13.14 -6.55 0.91
CA GLN A 24 13.22 -8.02 0.98
C GLN A 24 12.13 -8.58 1.90
N ARG A 25 11.94 -8.01 3.09
CA ARG A 25 10.85 -8.40 4.02
C ARG A 25 9.48 -8.27 3.34
N GLN A 26 9.24 -7.18 2.64
CA GLN A 26 7.98 -6.92 1.96
C GLN A 26 7.72 -7.94 0.84
N ARG A 27 8.74 -8.28 0.04
CA ARG A 27 8.63 -9.33 -0.99
C ARG A 27 8.33 -10.71 -0.40
N VAL A 28 8.92 -11.07 0.72
CA VAL A 28 8.60 -12.33 1.43
C VAL A 28 7.14 -12.32 1.92
N ALA A 29 6.67 -11.21 2.47
CA ALA A 29 5.27 -11.08 2.89
C ALA A 29 4.29 -11.22 1.72
N ILE A 30 4.61 -10.62 0.56
CA ILE A 30 3.82 -10.75 -0.67
C ILE A 30 3.82 -12.21 -1.16
N ALA A 31 4.98 -12.87 -1.21
CA ALA A 31 5.08 -14.26 -1.62
C ALA A 31 4.23 -15.18 -0.73
N ARG A 32 4.23 -14.98 0.59
CA ARG A 32 3.36 -15.69 1.52
C ARG A 32 1.88 -15.48 1.23
N ALA A 33 1.47 -14.24 0.93
CA ALA A 33 0.10 -13.91 0.56
C ALA A 33 -0.32 -14.57 -0.77
N MET A 34 0.60 -14.64 -1.74
CA MET A 34 0.36 -15.31 -3.03
C MET A 34 0.12 -16.82 -2.85
N ILE A 35 0.91 -17.47 -2.01
CA ILE A 35 0.75 -18.90 -1.72
C ILE A 35 -0.60 -19.19 -1.05
N LYS A 36 -1.03 -18.29 -0.15
CA LYS A 36 -2.32 -18.42 0.55
C LYS A 36 -3.52 -18.25 -0.38
N ASP A 37 -3.36 -17.50 -1.45
CA ASP A 37 -4.36 -17.25 -2.50
C ASP A 37 -5.75 -16.84 -1.99
N ALA A 38 -5.79 -16.00 -0.95
CA ALA A 38 -7.05 -15.52 -0.37
C ALA A 38 -7.82 -14.63 -1.36
N PRO A 39 -9.17 -14.72 -1.42
CA PRO A 39 -10.00 -13.90 -2.31
C PRO A 39 -10.09 -12.43 -1.87
N ILE A 40 -9.84 -12.15 -0.60
CA ILE A 40 -9.84 -10.81 -0.01
C ILE A 40 -8.45 -10.52 0.54
N ILE A 41 -7.91 -9.38 0.15
CA ILE A 41 -6.59 -8.90 0.57
C ILE A 41 -6.74 -7.57 1.28
N VAL A 42 -6.05 -7.41 2.40
CA VAL A 42 -5.91 -6.13 3.10
C VAL A 42 -4.45 -5.70 3.00
N LEU A 43 -4.23 -4.54 2.42
CA LEU A 43 -2.92 -3.91 2.29
C LEU A 43 -2.86 -2.68 3.20
N ASP A 44 -1.88 -2.67 4.09
CA ASP A 44 -1.48 -1.44 4.76
C ASP A 44 -0.27 -0.87 4.00
N GLU A 45 -0.48 0.27 3.34
CA GLU A 45 0.53 0.96 2.53
C GLU A 45 1.49 1.73 3.45
N ALA A 46 2.06 1.04 4.47
CA ALA A 46 3.04 1.63 5.36
C ALA A 46 4.28 2.08 4.56
N THR A 47 4.65 3.32 4.75
CA THR A 47 5.81 3.97 4.12
C THR A 47 7.13 3.45 4.71
N SER A 48 7.54 2.23 4.36
CA SER A 48 8.96 1.91 4.47
C SER A 48 9.66 2.69 3.36
N ALA A 49 10.67 3.49 3.71
CA ALA A 49 11.53 4.16 2.75
C ALA A 49 12.30 3.10 1.95
N LEU A 50 11.72 2.67 0.84
CA LEU A 50 12.37 1.81 -0.13
C LEU A 50 13.10 2.71 -1.14
N ASP A 51 14.26 2.25 -1.61
CA ASP A 51 14.88 2.86 -2.78
C ASP A 51 14.01 2.64 -4.02
N ASN A 52 14.09 3.52 -5.01
CA ASN A 52 13.22 3.51 -6.19
C ASN A 52 13.21 2.17 -6.93
N LYS A 53 14.36 1.47 -6.97
CA LYS A 53 14.48 0.17 -7.64
C LYS A 53 13.72 -0.93 -6.88
N SER A 54 13.89 -0.99 -5.58
CA SER A 54 13.17 -1.94 -4.71
C SER A 54 11.67 -1.66 -4.71
N GLU A 55 11.27 -0.39 -4.73
CA GLU A 55 9.87 0.03 -4.81
C GLU A 55 9.20 -0.48 -6.09
N ALA A 56 9.83 -0.32 -7.26
CA ALA A 56 9.28 -0.80 -8.53
C ALA A 56 9.08 -2.33 -8.55
N ILE A 57 10.02 -3.09 -7.98
CA ILE A 57 9.91 -4.55 -7.90
C ILE A 57 8.76 -4.96 -6.97
N VAL A 58 8.63 -4.31 -5.82
CA VAL A 58 7.56 -4.56 -4.85
C VAL A 58 6.21 -4.20 -5.46
N GLN A 59 6.09 -3.06 -6.14
CA GLN A 59 4.85 -2.65 -6.78
C GLN A 59 4.39 -3.66 -7.83
N LYS A 60 5.29 -4.14 -8.69
CA LYS A 60 4.97 -5.18 -9.67
C LYS A 60 4.49 -6.49 -9.02
N ALA A 61 5.08 -6.87 -7.90
CA ALA A 61 4.65 -8.05 -7.15
C ALA A 61 3.26 -7.86 -6.52
N LEU A 62 2.98 -6.66 -5.99
CA LEU A 62 1.66 -6.30 -5.47
C LEU A 62 0.60 -6.30 -6.56
N ASP A 63 0.89 -5.72 -7.73
CA ASP A 63 -0.04 -5.69 -8.87
C ASP A 63 -0.45 -7.12 -9.30
N ASN A 64 0.49 -8.06 -9.26
CA ASN A 64 0.20 -9.47 -9.53
C ASN A 64 -0.64 -10.12 -8.43
N LEU A 65 -0.35 -9.80 -7.16
CA LEU A 65 -1.08 -10.34 -6.00
C LEU A 65 -2.55 -9.94 -6.01
N ILE A 66 -2.84 -8.66 -6.31
CA ILE A 66 -4.19 -8.08 -6.23
C ILE A 66 -5.07 -8.40 -7.44
N LYS A 67 -4.50 -8.93 -8.51
CA LYS A 67 -5.22 -9.21 -9.75
C LYS A 67 -6.39 -10.16 -9.53
N ASN A 68 -7.59 -9.76 -9.96
CA ASN A 68 -8.84 -10.50 -9.81
C ASN A 68 -9.27 -10.78 -8.36
N LYS A 69 -8.89 -9.91 -7.42
CA LYS A 69 -9.22 -10.05 -6.00
C LYS A 69 -9.94 -8.80 -5.48
N THR A 70 -10.64 -8.97 -4.37
CA THR A 70 -11.16 -7.83 -3.60
C THR A 70 -10.07 -7.31 -2.68
N VAL A 71 -9.72 -6.03 -2.83
CA VAL A 71 -8.59 -5.43 -2.12
C VAL A 71 -9.05 -4.24 -1.31
N PHE A 72 -8.75 -4.26 -0.01
CA PHE A 72 -8.85 -3.10 0.87
C PHE A 72 -7.44 -2.52 1.07
N VAL A 73 -7.27 -1.25 0.79
CA VAL A 73 -5.97 -0.57 0.93
C VAL A 73 -6.11 0.57 1.92
N ILE A 74 -5.26 0.59 2.95
CA ILE A 74 -5.04 1.79 3.76
C ILE A 74 -4.00 2.62 3.00
N ALA A 75 -4.49 3.62 2.26
CA ALA A 75 -3.69 4.32 1.27
C ALA A 75 -3.00 5.56 1.84
N HIS A 76 -1.72 5.70 1.53
CA HIS A 76 -0.90 6.88 1.84
C HIS A 76 -0.36 7.57 0.59
N ARG A 77 -0.63 7.00 -0.61
CA ARG A 77 -0.19 7.53 -1.90
C ARG A 77 -1.37 8.02 -2.70
N LEU A 78 -1.20 9.18 -3.31
CA LEU A 78 -2.23 9.79 -4.14
C LEU A 78 -2.64 8.90 -5.33
N SER A 79 -1.68 8.22 -5.96
CA SER A 79 -1.95 7.30 -7.07
C SER A 79 -2.86 6.15 -6.68
N THR A 80 -2.64 5.56 -5.50
CA THR A 80 -3.49 4.49 -4.96
C THR A 80 -4.91 4.97 -4.76
N ILE A 81 -5.07 6.16 -4.17
CA ILE A 81 -6.38 6.76 -3.90
C ILE A 81 -7.13 7.06 -5.19
N LYS A 82 -6.48 7.73 -6.16
CA LYS A 82 -7.11 8.09 -7.45
C LYS A 82 -7.54 6.88 -8.27
N ASN A 83 -6.79 5.80 -8.21
CA ASN A 83 -7.04 4.59 -8.98
C ASN A 83 -7.98 3.60 -8.28
N ALA A 84 -8.40 3.88 -7.05
CA ALA A 84 -9.32 3.04 -6.32
C ALA A 84 -10.72 3.04 -6.96
N ASN A 85 -11.37 1.89 -7.01
CA ASN A 85 -12.75 1.78 -7.49
C ASN A 85 -13.72 2.53 -6.57
N ARG A 86 -13.47 2.50 -5.27
CA ARG A 86 -14.23 3.22 -4.23
C ARG A 86 -13.29 3.64 -3.11
N ILE A 87 -13.53 4.80 -2.56
CA ILE A 87 -12.81 5.37 -1.42
C ILE A 87 -13.78 5.43 -0.25
N ALA A 88 -13.40 4.85 0.87
CA ALA A 88 -14.14 4.91 2.12
C ALA A 88 -13.42 5.88 3.07
N VAL A 89 -14.09 6.92 3.50
CA VAL A 89 -13.60 7.86 4.50
C VAL A 89 -14.13 7.48 5.86
N ILE A 90 -13.22 7.20 6.78
CA ILE A 90 -13.56 6.81 8.15
C ILE A 90 -13.14 7.94 9.07
N ASN A 91 -14.07 8.39 9.89
CA ASN A 91 -13.84 9.38 10.93
C ASN A 91 -14.48 8.91 12.24
N GLU A 92 -13.73 8.95 13.35
CA GLU A 92 -14.17 8.48 14.66
C GLU A 92 -14.82 7.09 14.64
N GLY A 93 -14.24 6.17 13.86
CA GLY A 93 -14.72 4.79 13.72
C GLY A 93 -16.00 4.62 12.88
N LYS A 94 -16.47 5.67 12.21
CA LYS A 94 -17.67 5.65 11.37
C LYS A 94 -17.30 5.90 9.91
N LEU A 95 -17.98 5.21 9.01
CA LEU A 95 -17.94 5.51 7.59
C LEU A 95 -18.74 6.79 7.33
N VAL A 96 -18.05 7.88 6.96
CA VAL A 96 -18.68 9.19 6.76
C VAL A 96 -18.91 9.53 5.29
N GLU A 97 -18.03 9.05 4.39
CA GLU A 97 -18.16 9.24 2.94
C GLU A 97 -17.73 7.97 2.21
N LEU A 98 -18.38 7.70 1.07
CA LEU A 98 -18.07 6.56 0.22
C LEU A 98 -18.33 6.92 -1.25
N GLY A 99 -17.31 6.86 -2.10
CA GLY A 99 -17.45 7.21 -3.51
C GLY A 99 -16.14 7.10 -4.28
N LYS A 100 -16.13 7.61 -5.50
CA LYS A 100 -14.91 7.76 -6.30
C LYS A 100 -14.20 9.07 -5.97
N HIS A 101 -12.93 9.17 -6.36
CA HIS A 101 -12.11 10.36 -6.15
C HIS A 101 -12.82 11.67 -6.55
N ASP A 102 -13.28 11.75 -7.80
CA ASP A 102 -13.90 12.96 -8.32
C ASP A 102 -15.26 13.25 -7.66
N GLU A 103 -16.03 12.23 -7.32
CA GLU A 103 -17.31 12.37 -6.63
C GLU A 103 -17.11 13.00 -5.25
N LEU A 104 -16.15 12.47 -4.49
CA LEU A 104 -15.86 12.93 -3.13
C LEU A 104 -15.24 14.33 -3.09
N LEU A 105 -14.44 14.71 -4.09
CA LEU A 105 -13.89 16.06 -4.19
C LEU A 105 -14.97 17.13 -4.41
N ASN A 106 -16.09 16.76 -5.01
CA ASN A 106 -17.21 17.66 -5.32
C ASN A 106 -18.21 17.80 -4.17
N ILE A 107 -18.05 17.05 -3.06
CA ILE A 107 -18.91 17.19 -1.88
C ILE A 107 -18.56 18.53 -1.18
N PRO A 108 -19.52 19.45 -1.04
CA PRO A 108 -19.30 20.70 -0.31
C PRO A 108 -18.92 20.41 1.14
N ASN A 109 -17.81 20.98 1.61
CA ASN A 109 -17.25 20.74 2.95
C ASN A 109 -17.00 19.25 3.29
N GLY A 110 -16.72 18.44 2.26
CA GLY A 110 -16.47 17.01 2.41
C GLY A 110 -15.20 16.73 3.21
N GLN A 111 -15.26 15.68 4.05
CA GLN A 111 -14.13 15.23 4.85
C GLN A 111 -12.99 14.72 3.95
N TYR A 112 -13.32 14.01 2.86
CA TYR A 112 -12.34 13.56 1.89
C TYR A 112 -11.56 14.74 1.28
N LYS A 113 -12.27 15.77 0.81
CA LYS A 113 -11.66 16.95 0.23
C LYS A 113 -10.71 17.63 1.19
N PHE A 114 -11.11 17.80 2.44
CA PHE A 114 -10.29 18.37 3.49
C PHE A 114 -8.99 17.57 3.70
N LEU A 115 -9.10 16.24 3.86
CA LEU A 115 -7.94 15.35 4.03
C LEU A 115 -7.02 15.35 2.81
N TYR A 116 -7.61 15.37 1.62
CA TYR A 116 -6.88 15.43 0.36
C TYR A 116 -6.06 16.72 0.24
N GLU A 117 -6.66 17.85 0.53
CA GLU A 117 -5.99 19.16 0.49
C GLU A 117 -4.86 19.25 1.52
N MET A 118 -5.08 18.79 2.74
CA MET A 118 -4.04 18.75 3.77
C MET A 118 -2.86 17.85 3.39
N GLN A 119 -3.12 16.68 2.84
CA GLN A 119 -2.07 15.69 2.63
C GLN A 119 -1.30 15.87 1.31
N PHE A 120 -1.95 16.42 0.28
CA PHE A 120 -1.39 16.42 -1.06
C PHE A 120 -1.18 17.80 -1.67
N ASN A 121 -1.90 18.85 -1.25
CA ASN A 121 -1.67 20.21 -1.74
C ASN A 121 -0.51 20.90 -1.02
N GLU A 122 -0.26 20.63 0.27
CA GLU A 122 0.90 21.19 0.97
C GLU A 122 2.24 20.70 0.40
N LYS A 123 2.29 19.53 -0.21
CA LYS A 123 3.52 19.02 -0.86
C LYS A 123 3.87 19.72 -2.18
N GLN A 124 2.95 20.48 -2.77
CA GLN A 124 3.23 21.28 -3.97
C GLN A 124 3.68 22.72 -3.66
N ALA A 125 3.55 23.16 -2.42
CA ALA A 125 3.92 24.52 -2.00
C ALA A 125 5.36 24.66 -1.52
N VAL A 126 6.15 23.57 -1.49
CA VAL A 126 7.58 23.59 -1.12
C VAL A 126 8.40 23.27 -2.37
N VAL A 127 8.55 24.28 -3.22
CA VAL A 127 9.59 24.36 -4.25
C VAL A 127 10.22 25.74 -4.16
#